data_2461620daebaff87a0a3844ad6c907ea
#
_entry.id   2461620daebaff87a0a3844ad6c907ea
#
_cell.length_a   1.000
_cell.length_b   1.000
_cell.length_c   1.000
_cell.angle_alpha   90.00
_cell.angle_beta   90.00
_cell.angle_gamma   90.00
#
_symmetry.space_group_name_H-M   'P 1'
#
loop_
_entity.id
_entity.type
_entity.pdbx_description
1 polymer ?
#
loop_
_entity_poly.entity_id
_entity_poly.type
_entity_poly.pdbx_seq_one_letter_code
_entity_poly.pdbx_strand_id
1 'polypeptide(L)'
;MVEISCHGSVSVINKITDILLNKKIRLAEPGEFTKRALINDKLGVLEAEAINDLVNAETENQRKIAIGNLSGNLDKFVTEVSNKLKKLLADVEAIIDFADEDLPKEIYKGIKEQNKNICKSIESILVKSNLSRKIYNGFNITIIGKPNTGK
;
A
#
# COMPACT_ATOMS: atom_id res chain seq x y z
N MET A 1 19.70 -15.77 -3.97
CA MET A 1 19.80 -15.44 -2.53
C MET A 1 20.33 -16.67 -1.83
N VAL A 2 21.22 -16.51 -0.86
CA VAL A 2 21.76 -17.61 -0.02
C VAL A 2 21.34 -17.32 1.41
N GLU A 3 20.86 -18.33 2.12
CA GLU A 3 20.44 -18.25 3.53
C GLU A 3 21.33 -19.18 4.35
N ILE A 4 21.79 -18.69 5.49
CA ILE A 4 22.62 -19.44 6.45
C ILE A 4 21.85 -19.53 7.75
N SER A 5 21.32 -20.72 8.03
CA SER A 5 20.63 -21.00 9.30
C SER A 5 21.66 -21.35 10.39
N CYS A 6 21.51 -20.74 11.56
CA CYS A 6 22.36 -21.00 12.71
C CYS A 6 21.58 -20.93 14.02
N HIS A 7 22.21 -21.33 15.14
CA HIS A 7 21.62 -21.12 16.46
C HIS A 7 21.46 -19.64 16.77
N GLY A 8 20.39 -19.24 17.47
CA GLY A 8 20.05 -17.86 17.83
C GLY A 8 20.97 -17.21 18.89
N SER A 9 22.18 -17.74 19.08
CA SER A 9 23.19 -17.14 19.97
C SER A 9 23.80 -15.90 19.31
N VAL A 10 23.81 -14.79 20.03
CA VAL A 10 24.44 -13.53 19.59
C VAL A 10 25.90 -13.74 19.19
N SER A 11 26.65 -14.55 19.95
CA SER A 11 28.03 -14.85 19.66
C SER A 11 28.22 -15.58 18.32
N VAL A 12 27.36 -16.55 18.01
CA VAL A 12 27.42 -17.28 16.73
C VAL A 12 27.05 -16.36 15.56
N ILE A 13 26.00 -15.55 15.70
CA ILE A 13 25.58 -14.58 14.68
C ILE A 13 26.71 -13.59 14.38
N ASN A 14 27.32 -12.99 15.43
CA ASN A 14 28.43 -12.06 15.26
C ASN A 14 29.64 -12.73 14.59
N LYS A 15 29.97 -13.96 14.96
CA LYS A 15 31.08 -14.68 14.35
C LYS A 15 30.89 -14.96 12.86
N ILE A 16 29.67 -15.36 12.47
CA ILE A 16 29.34 -15.57 11.06
C ILE A 16 29.40 -14.23 10.32
N THR A 17 28.85 -13.16 10.88
CA THR A 17 28.89 -11.81 10.30
C THR A 17 30.32 -11.35 10.07
N ASP A 18 31.22 -11.51 11.06
CA ASP A 18 32.65 -11.17 10.95
C ASP A 18 33.35 -11.94 9.83
N ILE A 19 33.04 -13.23 9.69
CA ILE A 19 33.62 -14.06 8.62
C ILE A 19 33.20 -13.52 7.25
N LEU A 20 31.94 -13.13 7.10
CA LEU A 20 31.40 -12.59 5.85
C LEU A 20 32.01 -11.21 5.53
N LEU A 21 32.11 -10.33 6.51
CA LEU A 21 32.77 -9.01 6.38
C LEU A 21 34.23 -9.14 5.94
N ASN A 22 34.97 -10.08 6.52
CA ASN A 22 36.35 -10.37 6.12
C ASN A 22 36.47 -10.90 4.67
N LYS A 23 35.38 -11.41 4.10
CA LYS A 23 35.29 -11.82 2.69
C LYS A 23 34.82 -10.68 1.78
N LYS A 24 34.90 -9.42 2.24
CA LYS A 24 34.44 -8.20 1.50
C LYS A 24 32.95 -8.18 1.19
N ILE A 25 32.14 -8.91 1.93
CA ILE A 25 30.67 -8.81 1.88
C ILE A 25 30.29 -7.70 2.86
N ARG A 26 29.55 -6.70 2.42
CA ARG A 26 29.07 -5.61 3.28
C ARG A 26 27.75 -5.97 3.96
N LEU A 27 27.45 -5.30 5.04
CA LEU A 27 26.10 -5.32 5.61
C LEU A 27 25.11 -4.63 4.68
N ALA A 28 23.88 -5.14 4.67
CA ALA A 28 22.79 -4.52 3.97
C ALA A 28 22.34 -3.23 4.68
N GLU A 29 21.94 -2.24 3.90
CA GLU A 29 21.28 -1.05 4.44
C GLU A 29 19.85 -1.37 4.90
N PRO A 30 19.27 -0.59 5.82
CA PRO A 30 17.87 -0.75 6.20
C PRO A 30 16.94 -0.73 4.96
N GLY A 31 16.08 -1.74 4.82
CA GLY A 31 15.17 -1.86 3.69
C GLY A 31 15.78 -2.32 2.36
N GLU A 32 17.10 -2.60 2.30
CA GLU A 32 17.76 -2.97 1.05
C GLU A 32 17.18 -4.25 0.41
N PHE A 33 16.83 -5.25 1.20
CA PHE A 33 16.22 -6.47 0.68
C PHE A 33 14.87 -6.19 -0.01
N THR A 34 14.00 -5.40 0.63
CA THR A 34 12.70 -4.98 0.07
C THR A 34 12.89 -4.13 -1.18
N LYS A 35 13.84 -3.17 -1.14
CA LYS A 35 14.18 -2.34 -2.31
C LYS A 35 14.65 -3.19 -3.49
N ARG A 36 15.51 -4.17 -3.25
CA ARG A 36 16.01 -5.07 -4.31
C ARG A 36 14.91 -6.00 -4.84
N ALA A 37 14.02 -6.46 -3.97
CA ALA A 37 12.86 -7.25 -4.38
C ALA A 37 11.93 -6.43 -5.29
N LEU A 38 11.68 -5.17 -4.95
CA LEU A 38 10.89 -4.23 -5.76
C LEU A 38 11.54 -3.98 -7.14
N ILE A 39 12.85 -3.68 -7.17
CA ILE A 39 13.57 -3.44 -8.45
C ILE A 39 13.58 -4.69 -9.35
N ASN A 40 13.53 -5.88 -8.78
CA ASN A 40 13.51 -7.15 -9.52
C ASN A 40 12.08 -7.70 -9.72
N ASP A 41 11.04 -6.87 -9.61
CA ASP A 41 9.63 -7.24 -9.81
C ASP A 41 9.18 -8.46 -8.98
N LYS A 42 9.76 -8.64 -7.77
CA LYS A 42 9.37 -9.68 -6.82
C LYS A 42 8.35 -9.20 -5.80
N LEU A 43 8.22 -7.89 -5.67
CA LEU A 43 7.25 -7.19 -4.81
C LEU A 43 6.69 -6.01 -5.57
N GLY A 44 5.40 -5.72 -5.39
CA GLY A 44 4.77 -4.47 -5.81
C GLY A 44 5.11 -3.31 -4.86
N VAL A 45 4.89 -2.07 -5.32
CA VAL A 45 5.13 -0.86 -4.51
C VAL A 45 4.27 -0.90 -3.24
N LEU A 46 2.99 -1.25 -3.37
CA LEU A 46 2.06 -1.33 -2.23
C LEU A 46 2.46 -2.39 -1.20
N GLU A 47 3.00 -3.52 -1.65
CA GLU A 47 3.52 -4.56 -0.77
C GLU A 47 4.79 -4.10 -0.05
N ALA A 48 5.68 -3.38 -0.72
CA ALA A 48 6.89 -2.82 -0.12
C ALA A 48 6.55 -1.77 0.96
N GLU A 49 5.57 -0.90 0.71
CA GLU A 49 5.04 0.05 1.70
C GLU A 49 4.40 -0.69 2.88
N ALA A 50 3.59 -1.72 2.62
CA ALA A 50 2.96 -2.50 3.68
C ALA A 50 3.96 -3.24 4.57
N ILE A 51 5.09 -3.72 4.02
CA ILE A 51 6.19 -4.29 4.80
C ILE A 51 6.79 -3.22 5.73
N ASN A 52 7.04 -2.02 5.21
CA ASN A 52 7.57 -0.92 6.03
C ASN A 52 6.60 -0.54 7.15
N ASP A 53 5.31 -0.46 6.83
CA ASP A 53 4.26 -0.17 7.81
C ASP A 53 4.19 -1.25 8.89
N LEU A 54 4.32 -2.52 8.50
CA LEU A 54 4.29 -3.65 9.43
C LEU A 54 5.48 -3.63 10.40
N VAL A 55 6.67 -3.32 9.91
CA VAL A 55 7.89 -3.21 10.73
C VAL A 55 7.81 -2.06 11.73
N ASN A 56 7.16 -0.95 11.35
CA ASN A 56 7.02 0.24 12.18
C ASN A 56 5.69 0.28 12.96
N ALA A 57 4.89 -0.77 12.94
CA ALA A 57 3.62 -0.81 13.64
C ALA A 57 3.82 -0.84 15.17
N GLU A 58 3.34 0.18 15.87
CA GLU A 58 3.38 0.31 17.32
C GLU A 58 2.11 -0.21 18.00
N THR A 59 1.02 -0.36 17.25
CA THR A 59 -0.28 -0.80 17.75
C THR A 59 -0.80 -2.01 17.00
N GLU A 60 -1.64 -2.82 17.66
CA GLU A 60 -2.29 -3.97 17.04
C GLU A 60 -3.18 -3.57 15.85
N ASN A 61 -3.78 -2.39 15.88
CA ASN A 61 -4.57 -1.87 14.76
C ASN A 61 -3.70 -1.51 13.56
N GLN A 62 -2.54 -0.86 13.78
CA GLN A 62 -1.56 -0.59 12.71
C GLN A 62 -1.07 -1.89 12.08
N ARG A 63 -0.74 -2.89 12.91
CA ARG A 63 -0.32 -4.22 12.44
C ARG A 63 -1.39 -4.89 11.56
N LYS A 64 -2.66 -4.86 11.98
CA LYS A 64 -3.77 -5.42 11.20
C LYS A 64 -3.97 -4.73 9.86
N ILE A 65 -3.86 -3.40 9.83
CA ILE A 65 -3.96 -2.60 8.60
C ILE A 65 -2.80 -2.96 7.65
N ALA A 66 -1.57 -3.01 8.15
CA ALA A 66 -0.40 -3.35 7.36
C ALA A 66 -0.51 -4.77 6.76
N ILE A 67 -0.95 -5.76 7.53
CA ILE A 67 -1.19 -7.12 7.03
C ILE A 67 -2.29 -7.14 5.97
N GLY A 68 -3.38 -6.38 6.16
CA GLY A 68 -4.45 -6.24 5.17
C GLY A 68 -3.93 -5.70 3.84
N ASN A 69 -3.05 -4.70 3.88
CA ASN A 69 -2.41 -4.13 2.69
C ASN A 69 -1.43 -5.13 2.05
N LEU A 70 -0.63 -5.82 2.84
CA LEU A 70 0.29 -6.87 2.38
C LEU A 70 -0.46 -8.05 1.72
N SER A 71 -1.69 -8.33 2.14
CA SER A 71 -2.55 -9.35 1.52
C SER A 71 -3.14 -8.93 0.16
N GLY A 72 -2.73 -7.78 -0.39
CA GLY A 72 -3.12 -7.29 -1.70
C GLY A 72 -4.55 -6.73 -1.78
N ASN A 73 -5.18 -6.37 -0.67
CA ASN A 73 -6.54 -5.82 -0.69
C ASN A 73 -6.62 -4.51 -1.47
N LEU A 74 -5.63 -3.64 -1.30
CA LEU A 74 -5.56 -2.36 -2.02
C LEU A 74 -5.24 -2.58 -3.49
N ASP A 75 -4.33 -3.49 -3.81
CA ASP A 75 -3.96 -3.84 -5.19
C ASP A 75 -5.15 -4.38 -5.99
N LYS A 76 -5.93 -5.28 -5.39
CA LYS A 76 -7.17 -5.80 -5.99
C LYS A 76 -8.16 -4.67 -6.31
N PHE A 77 -8.34 -3.75 -5.37
CA PHE A 77 -9.24 -2.61 -5.58
C PHE A 77 -8.75 -1.69 -6.70
N VAL A 78 -7.45 -1.35 -6.71
CA VAL A 78 -6.85 -0.51 -7.77
C VAL A 78 -6.97 -1.19 -9.13
N THR A 79 -6.71 -2.49 -9.21
CA THR A 79 -6.88 -3.28 -10.43
C THR A 79 -8.33 -3.29 -10.91
N GLU A 80 -9.30 -3.48 -10.01
CA GLU A 80 -10.73 -3.44 -10.34
C GLU A 80 -11.15 -2.09 -10.89
N VAL A 81 -10.76 -1.00 -10.22
CA VAL A 81 -11.06 0.38 -10.67
C VAL A 81 -10.40 0.67 -12.01
N SER A 82 -9.13 0.27 -12.19
CA SER A 82 -8.40 0.43 -13.45
C SER A 82 -9.11 -0.27 -14.61
N ASN A 83 -9.57 -1.51 -14.40
CA ASN A 83 -10.30 -2.25 -15.43
C ASN A 83 -11.64 -1.61 -15.77
N LYS A 84 -12.36 -1.06 -14.78
CA LYS A 84 -13.62 -0.31 -15.02
C LYS A 84 -13.35 0.97 -15.81
N LEU A 85 -12.26 1.69 -15.49
CA LEU A 85 -11.85 2.90 -16.22
C LEU A 85 -11.45 2.59 -17.67
N LYS A 86 -10.69 1.51 -17.90
CA LYS A 86 -10.31 1.08 -19.24
C LYS A 86 -11.54 0.76 -20.10
N LYS A 87 -12.52 0.07 -19.51
CA LYS A 87 -13.79 -0.22 -20.20
C LYS A 87 -14.55 1.07 -20.53
N LEU A 88 -14.65 1.98 -19.56
CA LEU A 88 -15.31 3.27 -19.75
C LEU A 88 -14.62 4.10 -20.85
N LEU A 89 -13.28 4.07 -20.89
CA LEU A 89 -12.50 4.73 -21.93
C LEU A 89 -12.81 4.15 -23.32
N ALA A 90 -12.82 2.83 -23.45
CA ALA A 90 -13.17 2.16 -24.70
C ALA A 90 -14.60 2.51 -25.18
N ASP A 91 -15.57 2.58 -24.26
CA ASP A 91 -16.93 2.99 -24.57
C ASP A 91 -16.97 4.45 -25.08
N VAL A 92 -16.15 5.36 -24.51
CA VAL A 92 -16.05 6.77 -24.94
C VAL A 92 -15.34 6.88 -26.29
N GLU A 93 -14.23 6.15 -26.50
CA GLU A 93 -13.50 6.11 -27.76
C GLU A 93 -14.40 5.62 -28.91
N ALA A 94 -15.18 4.58 -28.67
CA ALA A 94 -16.14 4.07 -29.65
C ALA A 94 -17.18 5.16 -30.04
N ILE A 95 -17.64 5.98 -29.09
CA ILE A 95 -18.57 7.09 -29.41
C ILE A 95 -17.89 8.15 -30.28
N ILE A 96 -16.61 8.42 -30.06
CA ILE A 96 -15.86 9.41 -30.83
C ILE A 96 -15.60 8.91 -32.25
N ASP A 97 -15.21 7.63 -32.38
CA ASP A 97 -14.88 7.00 -33.67
C ASP A 97 -16.12 6.84 -34.56
N PHE A 98 -17.29 6.62 -33.97
CA PHE A 98 -18.57 6.45 -34.69
C PHE A 98 -19.50 7.65 -34.49
N ALA A 99 -18.95 8.87 -34.35
CA ALA A 99 -19.72 10.09 -34.08
C ALA A 99 -20.72 10.44 -35.20
N ASP A 100 -20.50 9.97 -36.42
CA ASP A 100 -21.36 10.18 -37.58
C ASP A 100 -22.52 9.16 -37.65
N GLU A 101 -22.56 8.16 -36.76
CA GLU A 101 -23.61 7.16 -36.66
C GLU A 101 -24.61 7.55 -35.55
N ASP A 102 -25.89 7.24 -35.77
CA ASP A 102 -26.97 7.44 -34.77
C ASP A 102 -26.80 6.42 -33.60
N LEU A 103 -25.87 6.69 -32.68
CA LEU A 103 -25.66 5.83 -31.53
C LEU A 103 -26.84 5.88 -30.54
N PRO A 104 -27.25 4.75 -29.97
CA PRO A 104 -28.33 4.69 -29.00
C PRO A 104 -28.05 5.58 -27.78
N LYS A 105 -29.06 6.39 -27.37
CA LYS A 105 -28.94 7.29 -26.19
C LYS A 105 -28.65 6.54 -24.88
N GLU A 106 -28.93 5.25 -24.85
CA GLU A 106 -28.66 4.35 -23.75
C GLU A 106 -27.17 4.23 -23.45
N ILE A 107 -26.28 4.33 -24.46
CA ILE A 107 -24.82 4.28 -24.30
C ILE A 107 -24.35 5.45 -23.43
N TYR A 108 -24.83 6.66 -23.69
CA TYR A 108 -24.48 7.86 -22.93
C TYR A 108 -24.94 7.77 -21.46
N LYS A 109 -26.13 7.19 -21.23
CA LYS A 109 -26.63 6.95 -19.86
C LYS A 109 -25.77 5.91 -19.15
N GLY A 110 -25.41 4.83 -19.85
CA GLY A 110 -24.55 3.78 -19.32
C GLY A 110 -23.17 4.31 -18.87
N ILE A 111 -22.52 5.15 -19.70
CA ILE A 111 -21.24 5.79 -19.37
C ILE A 111 -21.36 6.67 -18.11
N LYS A 112 -22.41 7.50 -18.02
CA LYS A 112 -22.62 8.35 -16.84
C LYS A 112 -22.83 7.53 -15.57
N GLU A 113 -23.57 6.45 -15.67
CA GLU A 113 -23.82 5.57 -14.52
C GLU A 113 -22.58 4.81 -14.09
N GLN A 114 -21.79 4.27 -15.03
CA GLN A 114 -20.51 3.63 -14.76
C GLN A 114 -19.54 4.60 -14.08
N ASN A 115 -19.41 5.81 -14.61
CA ASN A 115 -18.54 6.84 -14.00
C ASN A 115 -18.98 7.17 -12.57
N LYS A 116 -20.28 7.37 -12.33
CA LYS A 116 -20.84 7.62 -11.00
C LYS A 116 -20.54 6.47 -10.02
N ASN A 117 -20.63 5.23 -10.49
CA ASN A 117 -20.34 4.05 -9.67
C ASN A 117 -18.85 3.93 -9.31
N ILE A 118 -17.95 4.26 -10.26
CA ILE A 118 -16.51 4.34 -10.02
C ILE A 118 -16.21 5.40 -8.97
N CYS A 119 -16.74 6.62 -9.13
CA CYS A 119 -16.55 7.70 -8.15
C CYS A 119 -17.01 7.29 -6.75
N LYS A 120 -18.21 6.72 -6.61
CA LYS A 120 -18.70 6.24 -5.31
C LYS A 120 -17.81 5.16 -4.69
N SER A 121 -17.27 4.25 -5.49
CA SER A 121 -16.35 3.22 -5.00
C SER A 121 -15.08 3.84 -4.43
N ILE A 122 -14.49 4.82 -5.12
CA ILE A 122 -13.30 5.55 -4.67
C ILE A 122 -13.62 6.37 -3.42
N GLU A 123 -14.72 7.13 -3.39
CA GLU A 123 -15.15 7.92 -2.23
C GLU A 123 -15.31 7.05 -0.97
N SER A 124 -15.91 5.86 -1.12
CA SER A 124 -16.10 4.95 0.01
C SER A 124 -14.77 4.50 0.65
N ILE A 125 -13.73 4.31 -0.17
CA ILE A 125 -12.40 3.95 0.32
C ILE A 125 -11.70 5.16 0.92
N LEU A 126 -11.82 6.35 0.33
CA LEU A 126 -11.24 7.57 0.88
C LEU A 126 -11.78 7.89 2.28
N VAL A 127 -13.09 7.70 2.50
CA VAL A 127 -13.68 7.87 3.85
C VAL A 127 -13.07 6.88 4.85
N LYS A 128 -12.93 5.60 4.48
CA LYS A 128 -12.30 4.58 5.32
C LYS A 128 -10.82 4.89 5.57
N SER A 129 -10.09 5.31 4.54
CA SER A 129 -8.68 5.67 4.61
C SER A 129 -8.42 6.85 5.56
N ASN A 130 -9.28 7.86 5.58
CA ASN A 130 -9.18 8.99 6.51
C ASN A 130 -9.33 8.56 7.98
N LEU A 131 -10.16 7.56 8.26
CA LEU A 131 -10.26 6.98 9.60
C LEU A 131 -8.99 6.18 9.96
N SER A 132 -8.50 5.37 9.05
CA SER A 132 -7.26 4.61 9.23
C SER A 132 -6.05 5.51 9.44
N ARG A 133 -5.96 6.63 8.73
CA ARG A 133 -4.89 7.62 8.88
C ARG A 133 -4.85 8.24 10.28
N LYS A 134 -6.01 8.50 10.90
CA LYS A 134 -6.08 8.99 12.29
C LYS A 134 -5.59 7.94 13.28
N ILE A 135 -5.88 6.67 13.04
CA ILE A 135 -5.38 5.54 13.86
C ILE A 135 -3.86 5.41 13.71
N TYR A 136 -3.35 5.62 12.50
CA TYR A 136 -1.91 5.50 12.21
C TYR A 136 -1.09 6.62 12.83
N ASN A 137 -1.54 7.88 12.67
CA ASN A 137 -0.82 9.07 13.17
C ASN A 137 -1.06 9.35 14.65
N GLY A 138 -1.97 8.61 15.31
CA GLY A 138 -2.36 8.86 16.70
C GLY A 138 -3.15 10.16 16.87
N PHE A 139 -3.44 10.47 18.12
CA PHE A 139 -4.15 11.69 18.51
C PHE A 139 -3.22 12.59 19.31
N ASN A 140 -3.10 13.86 18.92
CA ASN A 140 -2.42 14.86 19.72
C ASN A 140 -3.37 15.33 20.84
N ILE A 141 -3.07 14.96 22.09
CA ILE A 141 -3.85 15.38 23.26
C ILE A 141 -3.03 16.43 24.01
N THR A 142 -3.58 17.63 24.13
CA THR A 142 -2.97 18.73 24.89
C THR A 142 -3.74 18.94 26.18
N ILE A 143 -3.07 18.78 27.34
CA ILE A 143 -3.64 19.03 28.63
C ILE A 143 -3.29 20.49 29.05
N ILE A 144 -4.31 21.34 29.15
CA ILE A 144 -4.15 22.75 29.49
C ILE A 144 -4.66 22.96 30.93
N GLY A 145 -3.94 23.71 31.72
CA GLY A 145 -4.34 24.06 33.07
C GLY A 145 -3.32 24.96 33.78
N LYS A 146 -3.71 25.52 34.93
CA LYS A 146 -2.79 26.31 35.77
C LYS A 146 -1.64 25.44 36.29
N PRO A 147 -0.48 26.02 36.67
CA PRO A 147 0.59 25.25 37.32
C PRO A 147 0.07 24.61 38.61
N ASN A 148 0.58 23.41 38.93
CA ASN A 148 0.23 22.63 40.14
C ASN A 148 -1.23 22.12 40.22
N THR A 149 -1.92 21.90 39.10
CA THR A 149 -3.29 21.34 39.07
C THR A 149 -3.34 19.84 38.70
N GLY A 150 -2.21 19.11 38.85
CA GLY A 150 -2.21 17.66 38.63
C GLY A 150 -2.37 17.24 37.15
N LYS A 151 -1.70 17.94 36.26
CA LYS A 151 -1.68 17.62 34.81
C LYS A 151 -0.98 16.31 34.54
#